data_2e1a0b61e76983572e12c46e3a40e41f
#
_entry.id   2e1a0b61e76983572e12c46e3a40e41f
#
_cell.length_a   1.000
_cell.length_b   1.000
_cell.length_c   1.000
_cell.angle_alpha   90.00
_cell.angle_beta   90.00
_cell.angle_gamma   90.00
#
_symmetry.space_group_name_H-M   'P 1'
#
loop_
_entity.id
_entity.type
_entity.pdbx_description
1 polymer ?
#
loop_
_entity_poly.entity_id
_entity_poly.type
_entity_poly.pdbx_seq_one_letter_code
_entity_poly.pdbx_strand_id
1 'polypeptide(L)'
;MRVVPALLAVVALTACGDEEAERRSQPAPKGDPGLKVWAAQGCGSCHSFAPAGSTATIGPNLGNSLGGRSRDYIRQSIVAPNADVGGGGGGIMPDNFAKRTTTAELDALVKFIAEGVRAR
;
A
#
# COMPACT_ATOMS: atom_id res chain seq x y z
N MET A 1 1.11 47.91 47.87
CA MET A 1 1.85 46.92 47.08
C MET A 1 0.83 46.02 46.38
N ARG A 2 0.67 46.20 45.07
CA ARG A 2 -0.24 45.36 44.26
C ARG A 2 0.60 44.35 43.49
N VAL A 3 0.42 43.09 43.82
CA VAL A 3 1.05 41.98 43.11
C VAL A 3 0.17 41.64 41.91
N VAL A 4 0.68 41.81 40.69
CA VAL A 4 0.04 41.39 39.44
C VAL A 4 0.54 39.98 39.10
N PRO A 5 -0.33 38.98 38.99
CA PRO A 5 0.11 37.67 38.50
C PRO A 5 0.30 37.72 36.97
N ALA A 6 1.50 37.38 36.51
CA ALA A 6 1.80 37.18 35.12
C ALA A 6 1.16 35.88 34.64
N LEU A 7 0.19 35.98 33.71
CA LEU A 7 -0.33 34.84 32.97
C LEU A 7 0.73 34.41 31.94
N LEU A 8 1.34 33.26 32.18
CA LEU A 8 2.12 32.54 31.16
C LEU A 8 1.15 31.87 30.19
N ALA A 9 1.02 32.45 28.99
CA ALA A 9 0.33 31.80 27.88
C ALA A 9 1.22 30.70 27.33
N VAL A 10 0.86 29.45 27.61
CA VAL A 10 1.47 28.28 26.97
C VAL A 10 0.89 28.18 25.54
N VAL A 11 1.69 28.55 24.56
CA VAL A 11 1.38 28.33 23.15
C VAL A 11 1.65 26.82 22.88
N ALA A 12 0.58 26.04 22.83
CA ALA A 12 0.65 24.67 22.35
C ALA A 12 0.84 24.73 20.81
N LEU A 13 2.07 24.52 20.35
CA LEU A 13 2.33 24.21 18.95
C LEU A 13 1.79 22.80 18.70
N THR A 14 0.64 22.72 18.06
CA THR A 14 0.12 21.47 17.50
C THR A 14 0.96 21.12 16.28
N ALA A 15 1.92 20.22 16.46
CA ALA A 15 2.65 19.58 15.37
C ALA A 15 1.71 18.61 14.63
N CYS A 16 0.99 19.11 13.63
CA CYS A 16 0.12 18.35 12.74
C CYS A 16 0.91 17.80 11.54
N GLY A 17 1.97 17.03 11.75
CA GLY A 17 2.77 16.52 10.63
C GLY A 17 3.24 15.08 10.78
N ASP A 18 3.49 14.64 11.99
CA ASP A 18 4.20 13.38 12.22
C ASP A 18 3.29 12.15 12.30
N GLU A 19 2.04 12.30 12.73
CA GLU A 19 1.10 11.18 12.84
C GLU A 19 0.69 10.56 11.49
N GLU A 20 0.66 11.36 10.44
CA GLU A 20 0.27 10.87 9.12
C GLU A 20 1.40 10.09 8.45
N ALA A 21 2.64 10.48 8.66
CA ALA A 21 3.81 9.75 8.17
C ALA A 21 4.00 8.41 8.90
N GLU A 22 3.76 8.37 10.20
CA GLU A 22 3.88 7.16 11.02
C GLU A 22 2.76 6.14 10.71
N ARG A 23 1.54 6.61 10.46
CA ARG A 23 0.41 5.79 10.03
C ARG A 23 0.65 5.14 8.66
N ARG A 24 1.45 5.78 7.80
CA ARG A 24 1.84 5.31 6.47
C ARG A 24 2.86 4.17 6.48
N SER A 25 3.66 4.05 7.54
CA SER A 25 4.70 3.01 7.68
C SER A 25 4.17 1.73 8.34
N GLN A 26 2.94 1.74 8.85
CA GLN A 26 2.40 0.61 9.60
C GLN A 26 1.86 -0.47 8.65
N PRO A 27 2.06 -1.77 8.96
CA PRO A 27 1.40 -2.86 8.27
C PRO A 27 -0.12 -2.67 8.30
N ALA A 28 -0.79 -3.05 7.22
CA ALA A 28 -2.24 -3.00 7.16
C ALA A 28 -2.88 -3.80 8.32
N PRO A 29 -4.02 -3.33 8.85
CA PRO A 29 -4.75 -4.08 9.88
C PRO A 29 -5.01 -5.51 9.44
N LYS A 30 -4.86 -6.49 10.35
CA LYS A 30 -5.08 -7.91 10.06
C LYS A 30 -6.45 -8.24 9.45
N GLY A 31 -7.43 -7.33 9.60
CA GLY A 31 -8.78 -7.43 9.04
C GLY A 31 -8.95 -6.82 7.65
N ASP A 32 -7.92 -6.20 7.07
CA ASP A 32 -8.03 -5.57 5.75
C ASP A 32 -8.40 -6.60 4.67
N PRO A 33 -9.51 -6.38 3.91
CA PRO A 33 -9.95 -7.32 2.88
C PRO A 33 -8.91 -7.52 1.78
N GLY A 34 -8.20 -6.46 1.37
CA GLY A 34 -7.17 -6.54 0.34
C GLY A 34 -5.95 -7.32 0.81
N LEU A 35 -5.55 -7.18 2.10
CA LEU A 35 -4.50 -7.98 2.68
C LEU A 35 -4.86 -9.47 2.74
N LYS A 36 -6.13 -9.80 3.00
CA LYS A 36 -6.59 -11.20 2.95
C LYS A 36 -6.49 -11.79 1.54
N VAL A 37 -6.88 -11.02 0.53
CA VAL A 37 -6.75 -11.44 -0.88
C VAL A 37 -5.27 -11.55 -1.27
N TRP A 38 -4.42 -10.60 -0.86
CA TRP A 38 -2.97 -10.65 -1.02
C TRP A 38 -2.39 -11.98 -0.54
N ALA A 39 -2.75 -12.38 0.68
CA ALA A 39 -2.29 -13.64 1.28
C ALA A 39 -2.86 -14.86 0.55
N ALA A 40 -4.16 -14.88 0.26
CA ALA A 40 -4.83 -15.98 -0.41
C ALA A 40 -4.31 -16.22 -1.84
N GLN A 41 -3.91 -15.16 -2.56
CA GLN A 41 -3.38 -15.25 -3.91
C GLN A 41 -1.85 -15.45 -3.95
N GLY A 42 -1.18 -15.42 -2.80
CA GLY A 42 0.26 -15.68 -2.70
C GLY A 42 1.14 -14.57 -3.26
N CYS A 43 0.66 -13.33 -3.34
CA CYS A 43 1.40 -12.19 -3.88
C CYS A 43 2.74 -11.96 -3.18
N GLY A 44 2.77 -12.14 -1.86
CA GLY A 44 3.96 -11.99 -1.02
C GLY A 44 5.03 -13.05 -1.22
N SER A 45 4.75 -14.13 -1.97
CA SER A 45 5.76 -15.13 -2.33
C SER A 45 6.75 -14.62 -3.37
N CYS A 46 6.36 -13.60 -4.13
CA CYS A 46 7.18 -13.03 -5.19
C CYS A 46 7.51 -11.55 -4.97
N HIS A 47 6.59 -10.78 -4.41
CA HIS A 47 6.73 -9.33 -4.26
C HIS A 47 7.07 -8.91 -2.84
N SER A 48 8.01 -7.98 -2.70
CA SER A 48 8.17 -7.20 -1.48
C SER A 48 7.18 -6.04 -1.46
N PHE A 49 6.49 -5.89 -0.32
CA PHE A 49 5.52 -4.82 -0.09
C PHE A 49 5.35 -4.59 1.41
N ALA A 50 5.85 -3.47 1.91
CA ALA A 50 5.89 -3.18 3.34
C ALA A 50 4.52 -3.24 4.04
N PRO A 51 3.41 -2.71 3.45
CA PRO A 51 2.09 -2.82 4.07
C PRO A 51 1.58 -4.25 4.26
N ALA A 52 2.10 -5.20 3.49
CA ALA A 52 1.80 -6.62 3.62
C ALA A 52 2.83 -7.39 4.46
N GLY A 53 3.90 -6.73 4.93
CA GLY A 53 5.00 -7.36 5.64
C GLY A 53 5.82 -8.34 4.79
N SER A 54 5.73 -8.26 3.45
CA SER A 54 6.42 -9.17 2.55
C SER A 54 7.76 -8.62 2.08
N THR A 55 8.76 -9.51 1.96
CA THR A 55 10.15 -9.18 1.62
C THR A 55 10.71 -9.97 0.44
N ALA A 56 9.88 -10.73 -0.26
CA ALA A 56 10.32 -11.52 -1.41
C ALA A 56 10.84 -10.64 -2.55
N THR A 57 11.79 -11.16 -3.31
CA THR A 57 12.54 -10.43 -4.35
C THR A 57 12.48 -11.07 -5.73
N ILE A 58 11.60 -12.04 -5.94
CA ILE A 58 11.40 -12.67 -7.25
C ILE A 58 10.76 -11.69 -8.23
N GLY A 59 9.73 -10.98 -7.78
CA GLY A 59 9.09 -9.89 -8.50
C GLY A 59 9.56 -8.51 -8.01
N PRO A 60 9.13 -7.43 -8.67
CA PRO A 60 9.48 -6.07 -8.26
C PRO A 60 8.92 -5.71 -6.88
N ASN A 61 9.61 -4.80 -6.20
CA ASN A 61 9.09 -4.13 -5.02
C ASN A 61 7.92 -3.23 -5.42
N LEU A 62 6.71 -3.53 -4.94
CA LEU A 62 5.50 -2.83 -5.38
C LEU A 62 5.46 -1.37 -4.93
N GLY A 63 6.02 -1.05 -3.78
CA GLY A 63 6.11 0.33 -3.35
C GLY A 63 6.93 1.20 -4.30
N ASN A 64 7.97 0.65 -4.91
CA ASN A 64 8.83 1.37 -5.85
C ASN A 64 8.23 1.36 -7.27
N SER A 65 7.78 0.20 -7.73
CA SER A 65 7.34 0.03 -9.13
C SER A 65 5.98 0.66 -9.43
N LEU A 66 5.12 0.79 -8.43
CA LEU A 66 3.76 1.32 -8.59
C LEU A 66 3.59 2.76 -8.07
N GLY A 67 4.67 3.42 -7.65
CA GLY A 67 4.64 4.81 -7.20
C GLY A 67 4.01 5.74 -8.25
N GLY A 68 2.98 6.49 -7.87
CA GLY A 68 2.25 7.40 -8.77
C GLY A 68 1.36 6.74 -9.83
N ARG A 69 1.24 5.42 -9.84
CA ARG A 69 0.37 4.71 -10.79
C ARG A 69 -1.09 4.76 -10.36
N SER A 70 -1.99 4.79 -11.35
CA SER A 70 -3.43 4.76 -11.12
C SER A 70 -3.91 3.37 -10.64
N ARG A 71 -5.09 3.32 -10.05
CA ARG A 71 -5.73 2.05 -9.69
C ARG A 71 -5.98 1.15 -10.90
N ASP A 72 -6.33 1.74 -12.04
CA ASP A 72 -6.55 0.99 -13.29
C ASP A 72 -5.26 0.34 -13.79
N TYR A 73 -4.14 1.07 -13.70
CA TYR A 73 -2.83 0.51 -14.01
C TYR A 73 -2.48 -0.67 -13.09
N ILE A 74 -2.69 -0.53 -11.77
CA ILE A 74 -2.47 -1.59 -10.80
C ILE A 74 -3.34 -2.81 -11.12
N ARG A 75 -4.62 -2.58 -11.39
CA ARG A 75 -5.56 -3.63 -11.80
C ARG A 75 -5.07 -4.38 -13.04
N GLN A 76 -4.73 -3.64 -14.09
CA GLN A 76 -4.23 -4.21 -15.34
C GLN A 76 -2.96 -5.05 -15.11
N SER A 77 -2.04 -4.57 -14.27
CA SER A 77 -0.82 -5.28 -13.93
C SER A 77 -1.07 -6.62 -13.22
N ILE A 78 -2.20 -6.77 -12.55
CA ILE A 78 -2.60 -8.02 -11.89
C ILE A 78 -3.29 -8.97 -12.87
N VAL A 79 -4.25 -8.46 -13.66
CA VAL A 79 -5.11 -9.31 -14.52
C VAL A 79 -4.49 -9.62 -15.87
N ALA A 80 -3.57 -8.79 -16.33
CA ALA A 80 -2.84 -8.94 -17.58
C ALA A 80 -1.35 -8.62 -17.39
N PRO A 81 -0.63 -9.38 -16.54
CA PRO A 81 0.76 -9.05 -16.17
C PRO A 81 1.74 -9.14 -17.32
N ASN A 82 1.36 -9.84 -18.39
CA ASN A 82 2.16 -9.97 -19.61
C ASN A 82 1.85 -8.87 -20.66
N ALA A 83 0.82 -8.03 -20.45
CA ALA A 83 0.65 -6.83 -21.23
C ALA A 83 1.83 -5.89 -20.94
N ASP A 84 2.24 -5.09 -21.93
CA ASP A 84 3.37 -4.16 -21.79
C ASP A 84 3.01 -3.03 -20.82
N VAL A 85 3.21 -3.29 -19.55
CA VAL A 85 3.04 -2.34 -18.44
C VAL A 85 4.38 -1.82 -17.92
N GLY A 86 5.41 -1.85 -18.76
CA GLY A 86 6.67 -1.16 -18.49
C GLY A 86 7.59 -1.84 -17.48
N GLY A 87 7.61 -3.16 -17.38
CA GLY A 87 8.35 -3.81 -16.32
C GLY A 87 9.13 -5.08 -16.63
N GLY A 88 9.21 -5.51 -17.86
CA GLY A 88 10.21 -6.52 -18.28
C GLY A 88 10.15 -7.90 -17.60
N GLY A 89 9.09 -8.25 -16.91
CA GLY A 89 8.93 -9.52 -16.20
C GLY A 89 7.98 -10.51 -16.88
N GLY A 90 7.90 -10.45 -18.20
CA GLY A 90 6.97 -11.28 -18.97
C GLY A 90 7.09 -12.78 -18.67
N GLY A 91 5.96 -13.42 -18.33
CA GLY A 91 5.85 -14.87 -18.22
C GLY A 91 6.07 -15.47 -16.82
N ILE A 92 6.55 -14.73 -15.84
CA ILE A 92 6.79 -15.26 -14.49
C ILE A 92 5.55 -15.06 -13.59
N MET A 93 4.93 -13.90 -13.63
CA MET A 93 3.71 -13.65 -12.88
C MET A 93 2.54 -14.39 -13.53
N PRO A 94 1.75 -15.16 -12.75
CA PRO A 94 0.58 -15.85 -13.29
C PRO A 94 -0.43 -14.87 -13.90
N ASP A 95 -1.04 -15.24 -15.01
CA ASP A 95 -2.00 -14.41 -15.77
C ASP A 95 -3.47 -14.78 -15.50
N ASN A 96 -3.72 -15.60 -14.50
CA ASN A 96 -5.05 -16.16 -14.21
C ASN A 96 -5.74 -15.57 -12.97
N PHE A 97 -5.24 -14.47 -12.42
CA PHE A 97 -5.82 -13.88 -11.22
C PHE A 97 -7.27 -13.45 -11.41
N ALA A 98 -7.63 -12.94 -12.58
CA ALA A 98 -9.02 -12.58 -12.89
C ALA A 98 -10.00 -13.78 -12.82
N LYS A 99 -9.50 -14.99 -13.03
CA LYS A 99 -10.29 -16.24 -12.91
C LYS A 99 -10.33 -16.79 -11.49
N ARG A 100 -9.41 -16.36 -10.65
CA ARG A 100 -9.21 -16.87 -9.27
C ARG A 100 -9.78 -15.92 -8.21
N THR A 101 -10.19 -14.72 -8.60
CA THR A 101 -10.75 -13.70 -7.72
C THR A 101 -12.11 -13.25 -8.22
N THR A 102 -12.98 -12.91 -7.30
CA THR A 102 -14.19 -12.15 -7.62
C THR A 102 -13.86 -10.69 -7.90
N THR A 103 -14.77 -9.96 -8.53
CA THR A 103 -14.58 -8.51 -8.74
C THR A 103 -14.36 -7.77 -7.42
N ALA A 104 -15.13 -8.12 -6.39
CA ALA A 104 -14.99 -7.48 -5.07
C ALA A 104 -13.62 -7.75 -4.41
N GLU A 105 -13.11 -8.97 -4.53
CA GLU A 105 -11.77 -9.32 -4.05
C GLU A 105 -10.68 -8.57 -4.81
N LEU A 106 -10.80 -8.50 -6.13
CA LEU A 106 -9.84 -7.76 -6.95
C LEU A 106 -9.88 -6.26 -6.63
N ASP A 107 -11.07 -5.68 -6.43
CA ASP A 107 -11.22 -4.28 -6.01
C ASP A 107 -10.57 -4.02 -4.66
N ALA A 108 -10.77 -4.92 -3.69
CA ALA A 108 -10.14 -4.82 -2.37
C ALA A 108 -8.61 -4.91 -2.46
N LEU A 109 -8.08 -5.83 -3.25
CA LEU A 109 -6.64 -5.98 -3.48
C LEU A 109 -6.03 -4.74 -4.13
N VAL A 110 -6.66 -4.22 -5.19
CA VAL A 110 -6.21 -3.01 -5.89
C VAL A 110 -6.23 -1.80 -4.96
N LYS A 111 -7.28 -1.67 -4.14
CA LYS A 111 -7.37 -0.61 -3.13
C LYS A 111 -6.23 -0.72 -2.11
N PHE A 112 -6.01 -1.90 -1.54
CA PHE A 112 -4.95 -2.18 -0.58
C PHE A 112 -3.56 -1.80 -1.12
N ILE A 113 -3.24 -2.24 -2.34
CA ILE A 113 -1.97 -1.93 -2.98
C ILE A 113 -1.86 -0.42 -3.25
N ALA A 114 -2.89 0.21 -3.82
CA ALA A 114 -2.87 1.63 -4.15
C ALA A 114 -2.70 2.53 -2.92
N GLU A 115 -3.32 2.18 -1.80
CA GLU A 115 -3.18 2.91 -0.53
C GLU A 115 -1.79 2.71 0.07
N GLY A 116 -1.28 1.49 0.07
CA GLY A 116 0.05 1.19 0.57
C GLY A 116 1.19 1.80 -0.26
N VAL A 117 0.99 1.99 -1.57
CA VAL A 117 1.96 2.67 -2.44
C VAL A 117 1.99 4.19 -2.19
N ARG A 118 0.82 4.82 -1.97
CA ARG A 118 0.74 6.26 -1.63
C ARG A 118 1.31 6.60 -0.27
N ALA A 119 1.42 5.62 0.57
CA ALA A 119 1.89 5.75 1.94
C ALA A 119 3.42 5.93 2.08
N ARG A 120 4.13 6.18 1.00
CA ARG A 120 5.59 6.41 0.99
C ARG A 120 5.93 7.87 0.74
#